data_9d7d23e5244db169933c27efd0d1506f
#
_entry.id   9d7d23e5244db169933c27efd0d1506f
#
_cell.length_a   1.000
_cell.length_b   1.000
_cell.length_c   1.000
_cell.angle_alpha   90.00
_cell.angle_beta   90.00
_cell.angle_gamma   90.00
#
_symmetry.space_group_name_H-M   'P 1'
#
loop_
_entity.id
_entity.type
_entity.pdbx_description
1 polymer ?
#
loop_
_entity_poly.entity_id
_entity_poly.type
_entity_poly.pdbx_seq_one_letter_code
_entity_poly.pdbx_strand_id
1 'polypeptide(L)'
;MTLPRRPFPGAPGIHRKPHDRRRLWAVSTALLSVLLVGVLALKSSGTSDSNPSANSPQCRPTKLLVPRCGAWFGAYVRHSKPDLEKNVLAYEKRIGRTLDIVYTYHDMSLGGLEGQLLTEQEQRVGKKRMLLLSWESKRWNGTPAEQPRWSQIAAGALDKSVIDVQAGRIKAYGKPLFLSFDLEMDTRTPASGTPAEYVAAYRHIHDRFRELGVTNVVWTWIITGYTGHSELFRGLYPGDAYVDWIGYNQYNYYRCHKAQWQSFAQTQTASHDWIRENISAGKPLMLSEFGTADEPSKPSAQAEWYEQVPRVVKRLEGVHAALQWNFRDPGPGCDLSLARDESWKSLRKAVADPYFNQVGPGS
;
A
#
# COMPACT_ATOMS: atom_id res chain seq x y z
N MET A 1 0.42 25.19 6.94
CA MET A 1 -0.14 25.11 8.30
C MET A 1 -0.27 23.66 8.66
N THR A 2 0.45 23.23 9.68
CA THR A 2 0.64 21.84 10.09
C THR A 2 -0.42 21.48 11.12
N LEU A 3 -1.22 20.46 10.84
CA LEU A 3 -2.12 19.87 11.83
C LEU A 3 -1.30 18.99 12.78
N PRO A 4 -1.43 19.14 14.11
CA PRO A 4 -0.75 18.27 15.06
C PRO A 4 -1.43 16.90 15.07
N ARG A 5 -0.74 15.86 14.61
CA ARG A 5 -1.10 14.47 14.92
C ARG A 5 -0.81 14.23 16.41
N ARG A 6 -1.83 13.83 17.17
CA ARG A 6 -1.65 13.44 18.57
C ARG A 6 -0.78 12.17 18.64
N PRO A 7 0.13 12.08 19.62
CA PRO A 7 0.93 10.87 19.82
C PRO A 7 0.04 9.69 20.24
N PHE A 8 0.30 8.53 19.66
CA PHE A 8 -0.32 7.27 20.08
C PHE A 8 0.17 6.87 21.48
N PRO A 9 -0.70 6.30 22.34
CA PRO A 9 -0.28 5.77 23.62
C PRO A 9 0.62 4.55 23.43
N GLY A 10 1.73 4.50 24.15
CA GLY A 10 2.69 3.41 24.12
C GLY A 10 2.07 2.09 24.59
N ALA A 11 2.39 1.02 23.88
CA ALA A 11 1.97 -0.33 24.21
C ALA A 11 2.62 -0.83 25.52
N PRO A 12 1.88 -1.53 26.40
CA PRO A 12 2.46 -2.20 27.56
C PRO A 12 3.25 -3.43 27.15
N GLY A 13 4.47 -3.58 27.71
CA GLY A 13 5.34 -4.71 27.47
C GLY A 13 4.76 -6.02 28.00
N ILE A 14 4.71 -7.03 27.15
CA ILE A 14 4.30 -8.39 27.51
C ILE A 14 5.54 -9.17 27.93
N HIS A 15 5.66 -9.45 29.23
CA HIS A 15 6.62 -10.40 29.78
C HIS A 15 6.19 -11.83 29.42
N ARG A 16 6.95 -12.54 28.59
CA ARG A 16 6.85 -14.00 28.44
C ARG A 16 7.91 -14.69 29.29
N LYS A 17 7.45 -15.59 30.17
CA LYS A 17 8.27 -16.53 30.91
C LYS A 17 8.76 -17.65 29.98
N PRO A 18 9.98 -18.21 30.21
CA PRO A 18 10.49 -19.32 29.41
C PRO A 18 9.88 -20.64 29.87
N HIS A 19 9.39 -21.45 28.94
CA HIS A 19 9.04 -22.85 29.18
C HIS A 19 10.20 -23.75 28.87
N ASP A 20 10.62 -24.44 29.92
CA ASP A 20 11.60 -25.54 29.97
C ASP A 20 11.00 -26.81 29.31
N ARG A 21 11.69 -27.38 28.33
CA ARG A 21 11.41 -28.75 27.87
C ARG A 21 12.70 -29.55 27.74
N ARG A 22 12.89 -30.36 28.74
CA ARG A 22 13.85 -31.51 28.74
C ARG A 22 13.16 -32.76 28.21
N ARG A 23 13.95 -33.53 27.42
CA ARG A 23 13.93 -34.99 27.17
C ARG A 23 12.79 -35.55 26.28
N LEU A 24 13.12 -36.34 25.25
CA LEU A 24 13.51 -37.74 25.38
C LEU A 24 14.13 -38.25 24.06
N TRP A 25 15.09 -39.14 24.24
CA TRP A 25 15.79 -39.97 23.24
C TRP A 25 14.91 -41.14 22.78
N ALA A 26 14.95 -41.54 21.51
CA ALA A 26 14.78 -42.92 21.11
C ALA A 26 15.59 -43.24 19.85
N VAL A 27 16.38 -44.26 19.96
CA VAL A 27 17.28 -44.92 19.00
C VAL A 27 16.47 -46.00 18.27
N SER A 28 16.67 -46.21 16.97
CA SER A 28 16.61 -47.55 16.33
C SER A 28 16.96 -47.44 14.84
N THR A 29 18.10 -47.94 14.52
CA THR A 29 18.55 -49.14 13.78
C THR A 29 18.29 -49.19 12.28
N ALA A 30 19.41 -49.40 11.62
CA ALA A 30 19.64 -49.61 10.20
C ALA A 30 19.04 -50.92 9.65
N LEU A 31 18.72 -50.93 8.35
CA LEU A 31 18.77 -52.10 7.48
C LEU A 31 19.24 -51.72 6.08
N LEU A 32 20.38 -52.29 5.69
CA LEU A 32 20.93 -52.33 4.36
C LEU A 32 20.04 -53.24 3.45
N SER A 33 19.85 -52.86 2.22
CA SER A 33 19.63 -53.78 1.11
C SER A 33 20.20 -53.22 -0.17
N VAL A 34 20.88 -54.06 -0.91
CA VAL A 34 21.85 -53.87 -1.97
C VAL A 34 21.18 -54.06 -3.35
N LEU A 35 21.59 -53.28 -4.33
CA LEU A 35 21.70 -53.46 -5.78
C LEU A 35 20.46 -53.78 -6.65
N LEU A 36 20.24 -52.87 -7.62
CA LEU A 36 20.24 -53.26 -9.07
C LEU A 36 20.52 -52.06 -9.97
N VAL A 37 21.57 -52.16 -10.77
CA VAL A 37 21.97 -51.18 -11.81
C VAL A 37 20.98 -51.28 -12.94
N GLY A 38 20.26 -50.19 -13.24
CA GLY A 38 19.49 -49.98 -14.43
C GLY A 38 19.89 -48.63 -15.01
N VAL A 39 20.76 -48.62 -16.03
CA VAL A 39 21.07 -47.43 -16.81
C VAL A 39 19.86 -47.11 -17.70
N LEU A 40 19.00 -46.23 -17.25
CA LEU A 40 18.05 -45.55 -18.12
C LEU A 40 18.57 -44.13 -18.32
N ALA A 41 19.00 -43.86 -19.54
CA ALA A 41 19.29 -42.51 -20.02
C ALA A 41 18.00 -41.67 -19.98
N LEU A 42 17.74 -41.03 -18.86
CA LEU A 42 16.75 -39.95 -18.79
C LEU A 42 17.35 -38.75 -19.51
N LYS A 43 16.82 -38.50 -20.72
CA LYS A 43 16.91 -37.17 -21.32
C LYS A 43 16.39 -36.16 -20.29
N SER A 44 17.27 -35.44 -19.70
CA SER A 44 16.95 -34.22 -18.94
C SER A 44 16.41 -33.21 -19.94
N SER A 45 15.09 -33.18 -20.09
CA SER A 45 14.41 -32.01 -20.60
C SER A 45 14.60 -30.91 -19.54
N GLY A 46 15.64 -30.11 -19.73
CA GLY A 46 15.82 -28.89 -18.99
C GLY A 46 14.61 -28.00 -19.24
N THR A 47 13.67 -27.99 -18.31
CA THR A 47 12.74 -26.87 -18.19
C THR A 47 13.58 -25.66 -17.81
N SER A 48 13.98 -24.91 -18.84
CA SER A 48 14.42 -23.54 -18.66
C SER A 48 13.22 -22.82 -18.02
N ASP A 49 13.32 -22.48 -16.75
CA ASP A 49 12.49 -21.47 -16.13
C ASP A 49 12.79 -20.13 -16.85
N SER A 50 12.28 -20.00 -18.07
CA SER A 50 12.24 -18.71 -18.76
C SER A 50 11.20 -17.88 -18.05
N ASN A 51 11.65 -16.97 -17.18
CA ASN A 51 10.81 -15.87 -16.70
C ASN A 51 10.11 -15.25 -17.91
N PRO A 52 8.76 -15.17 -17.91
CA PRO A 52 8.05 -14.58 -19.03
C PRO A 52 8.56 -13.15 -19.25
N SER A 53 8.84 -12.82 -20.51
CA SER A 53 9.26 -11.48 -20.92
C SER A 53 8.25 -10.44 -20.41
N ALA A 54 8.74 -9.26 -20.01
CA ALA A 54 7.96 -8.15 -19.46
C ALA A 54 6.74 -7.70 -20.30
N ASN A 55 6.62 -8.15 -21.53
CA ASN A 55 5.48 -7.89 -22.43
C ASN A 55 4.74 -9.18 -22.86
N SER A 56 4.89 -10.27 -22.11
CA SER A 56 4.13 -11.49 -22.41
C SER A 56 2.63 -11.21 -22.24
N PRO A 57 1.77 -11.61 -23.21
CA PRO A 57 0.30 -11.53 -23.08
C PRO A 57 -0.22 -12.19 -21.80
N GLN A 58 0.52 -13.18 -21.27
CA GLN A 58 0.19 -13.90 -20.04
C GLN A 58 0.33 -13.03 -18.78
N CYS A 59 1.14 -11.96 -18.82
CA CYS A 59 1.38 -11.07 -17.67
C CYS A 59 0.49 -9.82 -17.65
N ARG A 60 -0.42 -9.64 -18.63
CA ARG A 60 -1.31 -8.46 -18.67
C ARG A 60 -2.17 -8.38 -17.41
N PRO A 61 -2.40 -7.16 -16.88
CA PRO A 61 -3.24 -6.99 -15.72
C PRO A 61 -4.69 -7.33 -16.01
N THR A 62 -5.42 -7.65 -14.96
CA THR A 62 -6.88 -7.81 -15.01
C THR A 62 -7.56 -6.44 -15.15
N LYS A 63 -8.89 -6.42 -15.33
CA LYS A 63 -9.69 -5.18 -15.31
C LYS A 63 -9.58 -4.43 -13.96
N LEU A 64 -9.29 -5.16 -12.89
CA LEU A 64 -9.06 -4.61 -11.55
C LEU A 64 -7.58 -4.26 -11.31
N LEU A 65 -6.79 -4.09 -12.36
CA LEU A 65 -5.37 -3.72 -12.32
C LEU A 65 -4.50 -4.71 -11.53
N VAL A 66 -4.95 -5.95 -11.34
CA VAL A 66 -4.12 -6.99 -10.70
C VAL A 66 -3.15 -7.54 -11.76
N PRO A 67 -1.82 -7.38 -11.57
CA PRO A 67 -0.84 -7.97 -12.48
C PRO A 67 -0.89 -9.50 -12.35
N ARG A 68 -0.89 -10.20 -13.47
CA ARG A 68 -0.86 -11.68 -13.46
C ARG A 68 0.53 -12.24 -13.17
N CYS A 69 1.55 -11.40 -13.29
CA CYS A 69 2.95 -11.73 -13.00
C CYS A 69 3.56 -10.60 -12.19
N GLY A 70 4.28 -10.95 -11.10
CA GLY A 70 4.99 -9.97 -10.30
C GLY A 70 4.08 -9.01 -9.52
N ALA A 71 4.59 -7.81 -9.30
CA ALA A 71 3.89 -6.75 -8.59
C ALA A 71 4.20 -5.37 -9.18
N TRP A 72 3.28 -4.42 -9.02
CA TRP A 72 3.50 -3.01 -9.33
C TRP A 72 4.44 -2.38 -8.31
N PHE A 73 5.30 -1.47 -8.78
CA PHE A 73 6.04 -0.58 -7.91
C PHE A 73 5.56 0.87 -8.09
N GLY A 74 5.20 1.50 -6.99
CA GLY A 74 4.73 2.88 -6.96
C GLY A 74 5.39 3.71 -5.88
N ALA A 75 5.02 4.98 -5.83
CA ALA A 75 5.45 5.86 -4.76
C ALA A 75 4.50 7.03 -4.53
N TYR A 76 4.44 7.49 -3.28
CA TYR A 76 4.12 8.86 -2.95
C TYR A 76 5.40 9.68 -3.03
N VAL A 77 5.37 10.67 -3.89
CA VAL A 77 6.49 11.60 -4.05
C VAL A 77 6.03 12.98 -3.61
N ARG A 78 6.66 13.49 -2.54
CA ARG A 78 6.32 14.84 -2.05
C ARG A 78 6.39 15.84 -3.20
N HIS A 79 5.34 16.59 -3.36
CA HIS A 79 5.32 17.70 -4.30
C HIS A 79 4.94 19.00 -3.58
N SER A 80 5.69 20.05 -3.85
CA SER A 80 5.20 21.41 -3.65
C SER A 80 4.43 21.78 -4.92
N LYS A 81 3.18 22.25 -4.78
CA LYS A 81 2.42 22.74 -5.93
C LYS A 81 3.21 23.84 -6.66
N PRO A 82 3.27 23.84 -7.97
CA PRO A 82 2.60 23.03 -9.00
C PRO A 82 3.47 21.88 -9.59
N ASP A 83 4.37 21.25 -8.86
CA ASP A 83 5.50 20.49 -9.41
C ASP A 83 5.37 18.94 -9.31
N LEU A 84 4.16 18.36 -9.30
CA LEU A 84 3.99 16.89 -9.21
C LEU A 84 4.78 16.17 -10.30
N GLU A 85 4.62 16.57 -11.56
CA GLU A 85 5.27 15.92 -12.69
C GLU A 85 6.79 15.98 -12.59
N LYS A 86 7.33 17.16 -12.24
CA LYS A 86 8.76 17.36 -12.03
C LYS A 86 9.31 16.47 -10.91
N ASN A 87 8.59 16.37 -9.79
CA ASN A 87 9.01 15.54 -8.66
C ASN A 87 8.96 14.05 -8.98
N VAL A 88 7.94 13.60 -9.70
CA VAL A 88 7.84 12.21 -10.19
C VAL A 88 9.01 11.89 -11.11
N LEU A 89 9.31 12.74 -12.10
CA LEU A 89 10.44 12.52 -13.01
C LEU A 89 11.80 12.53 -12.28
N ALA A 90 11.96 13.41 -11.29
CA ALA A 90 13.17 13.44 -10.48
C ALA A 90 13.35 12.16 -9.65
N TYR A 91 12.28 11.66 -9.05
CA TYR A 91 12.27 10.40 -8.32
C TYR A 91 12.60 9.22 -9.22
N GLU A 92 11.94 9.10 -10.37
CA GLU A 92 12.17 8.06 -11.38
C GLU A 92 13.61 8.05 -11.89
N LYS A 93 14.20 9.22 -12.11
CA LYS A 93 15.63 9.34 -12.46
C LYS A 93 16.52 8.73 -11.39
N ARG A 94 16.19 8.91 -10.10
CA ARG A 94 16.99 8.34 -9.00
C ARG A 94 16.83 6.83 -8.89
N ILE A 95 15.64 6.30 -9.04
CA ILE A 95 15.39 4.85 -8.98
C ILE A 95 15.72 4.13 -10.30
N GLY A 96 15.90 4.86 -11.41
CA GLY A 96 16.30 4.32 -12.70
C GLY A 96 15.19 3.63 -13.48
N ARG A 97 13.91 3.88 -13.14
CA ARG A 97 12.75 3.36 -13.87
C ARG A 97 11.53 4.29 -13.74
N THR A 98 10.55 4.14 -14.62
CA THR A 98 9.22 4.74 -14.49
C THR A 98 8.45 4.05 -13.36
N LEU A 99 7.70 4.82 -12.57
CA LEU A 99 6.75 4.28 -11.60
C LEU A 99 5.55 3.65 -12.32
N ASP A 100 5.07 2.53 -11.80
CA ASP A 100 3.81 1.95 -12.28
C ASP A 100 2.60 2.70 -11.70
N ILE A 101 2.69 3.10 -10.42
CA ILE A 101 1.63 3.81 -9.69
C ILE A 101 2.21 5.09 -9.09
N VAL A 102 1.53 6.21 -9.30
CA VAL A 102 1.77 7.47 -8.57
C VAL A 102 0.63 7.69 -7.59
N TYR A 103 0.99 7.94 -6.34
CA TYR A 103 0.05 8.10 -5.24
C TYR A 103 -0.09 9.59 -4.88
N THR A 104 -1.33 10.07 -4.75
CA THR A 104 -1.66 11.44 -4.34
C THR A 104 -2.82 11.48 -3.36
N TYR A 105 -2.94 12.59 -2.62
CA TYR A 105 -3.94 12.79 -1.58
C TYR A 105 -4.81 13.99 -1.89
N HIS A 106 -6.09 13.86 -1.60
CA HIS A 106 -7.13 14.87 -1.74
C HIS A 106 -8.04 14.90 -0.52
N ASP A 107 -8.71 16.02 -0.35
CA ASP A 107 -9.71 16.21 0.69
C ASP A 107 -11.10 16.52 0.10
N MET A 108 -12.08 16.80 0.93
CA MET A 108 -13.44 17.17 0.52
C MET A 108 -13.70 18.68 0.56
N SER A 109 -12.66 19.49 0.29
CA SER A 109 -12.81 20.94 0.14
C SER A 109 -13.66 21.27 -1.10
N LEU A 110 -14.47 22.33 -1.00
CA LEU A 110 -15.32 22.80 -2.11
C LEU A 110 -14.54 23.57 -3.18
N GLY A 111 -13.29 23.88 -2.93
CA GLY A 111 -12.42 24.63 -3.82
C GLY A 111 -10.96 24.28 -3.62
N GLY A 112 -10.09 24.85 -4.45
CA GLY A 112 -8.66 24.58 -4.43
C GLY A 112 -8.28 23.26 -5.12
N LEU A 113 -6.99 23.00 -5.21
CA LEU A 113 -6.46 21.78 -5.82
C LEU A 113 -6.62 20.56 -4.90
N GLU A 114 -6.67 20.77 -3.59
CA GLU A 114 -6.84 19.72 -2.59
C GLU A 114 -8.17 18.99 -2.76
N GLY A 115 -9.25 19.72 -2.95
CA GLY A 115 -10.59 19.17 -3.16
C GLY A 115 -10.88 18.69 -4.59
N GLN A 116 -9.88 18.74 -5.47
CA GLN A 116 -10.05 18.37 -6.87
C GLN A 116 -9.35 17.04 -7.18
N LEU A 117 -10.10 15.95 -7.21
CA LEU A 117 -9.59 14.69 -7.77
C LEU A 117 -9.25 14.87 -9.26
N LEU A 118 -8.15 14.27 -9.68
CA LEU A 118 -7.65 14.33 -11.05
C LEU A 118 -7.35 15.76 -11.52
N THR A 119 -6.45 16.41 -10.80
CA THR A 119 -5.85 17.67 -11.26
C THR A 119 -5.21 17.51 -12.65
N GLU A 120 -4.98 18.60 -13.36
CA GLU A 120 -4.29 18.54 -14.66
C GLU A 120 -2.91 17.89 -14.59
N GLN A 121 -2.19 18.07 -13.46
CA GLN A 121 -0.89 17.44 -13.28
C GLN A 121 -1.01 15.93 -13.13
N GLU A 122 -1.99 15.45 -12.36
CA GLU A 122 -2.27 14.01 -12.23
C GLU A 122 -2.68 13.40 -13.56
N GLN A 123 -3.50 14.10 -14.34
CA GLN A 123 -3.86 13.64 -15.68
C GLN A 123 -2.64 13.55 -16.61
N ARG A 124 -1.69 14.52 -16.52
CA ARG A 124 -0.43 14.43 -17.28
C ARG A 124 0.44 13.26 -16.84
N VAL A 125 0.62 13.10 -15.54
CA VAL A 125 1.36 11.97 -14.95
C VAL A 125 0.70 10.64 -15.31
N GLY A 126 -0.62 10.57 -15.23
CA GLY A 126 -1.45 9.40 -15.54
C GLY A 126 -1.50 9.01 -17.03
N LYS A 127 -0.86 9.79 -17.93
CA LYS A 127 -0.72 9.35 -19.33
C LYS A 127 0.12 8.07 -19.45
N LYS A 128 1.13 7.91 -18.59
CA LYS A 128 2.10 6.82 -18.63
C LYS A 128 2.15 5.97 -17.35
N ARG A 129 1.29 6.27 -16.37
CA ARG A 129 1.27 5.62 -15.05
C ARG A 129 -0.16 5.43 -14.59
N MET A 130 -0.39 4.45 -13.75
CA MET A 130 -1.62 4.36 -12.99
C MET A 130 -1.60 5.40 -11.86
N LEU A 131 -2.78 5.80 -11.41
CA LEU A 131 -2.94 6.71 -10.27
C LEU A 131 -3.60 5.96 -9.12
N LEU A 132 -3.11 6.19 -7.91
CA LEU A 132 -3.82 5.90 -6.68
C LEU A 132 -4.19 7.25 -6.05
N LEU A 133 -5.47 7.51 -5.91
CA LEU A 133 -5.99 8.72 -5.29
C LEU A 133 -6.56 8.36 -3.91
N SER A 134 -6.04 8.98 -2.86
CA SER A 134 -6.64 8.91 -1.54
C SER A 134 -7.50 10.13 -1.31
N TRP A 135 -8.78 9.91 -1.02
CA TRP A 135 -9.78 10.96 -0.84
C TRP A 135 -10.28 11.00 0.59
N GLU A 136 -9.73 11.92 1.38
CA GLU A 136 -10.01 12.01 2.81
C GLU A 136 -11.33 12.74 3.10
N SER A 137 -12.13 12.20 4.00
CA SER A 137 -13.32 12.88 4.55
C SER A 137 -12.93 14.02 5.49
N LYS A 138 -12.15 14.96 4.98
CA LYS A 138 -11.62 16.14 5.66
C LYS A 138 -11.69 17.37 4.77
N ARG A 139 -11.53 18.51 5.38
CA ARG A 139 -11.16 19.78 4.74
C ARG A 139 -9.89 20.26 5.43
N TRP A 140 -8.74 20.11 4.77
CA TRP A 140 -7.44 20.35 5.40
C TRP A 140 -7.27 21.78 5.94
N ASN A 141 -7.90 22.74 5.26
CA ASN A 141 -7.91 24.14 5.69
C ASN A 141 -9.23 24.56 6.39
N GLY A 142 -10.12 23.61 6.66
CA GLY A 142 -11.40 23.86 7.32
C GLY A 142 -11.31 23.87 8.85
N THR A 143 -12.22 24.57 9.47
CA THR A 143 -12.40 24.55 10.93
C THR A 143 -12.97 23.19 11.39
N PRO A 144 -12.90 22.83 12.68
CA PRO A 144 -13.51 21.62 13.20
C PRO A 144 -15.01 21.46 12.86
N ALA A 145 -15.76 22.58 12.81
CA ALA A 145 -17.20 22.56 12.47
C ALA A 145 -17.47 22.27 10.99
N GLU A 146 -16.50 22.53 10.11
CA GLU A 146 -16.63 22.29 8.67
C GLU A 146 -16.20 20.89 8.24
N GLN A 147 -15.67 20.08 9.17
CA GLN A 147 -15.21 18.74 8.83
C GLN A 147 -16.39 17.84 8.48
N PRO A 148 -16.37 17.16 7.32
CA PRO A 148 -17.38 16.19 6.96
C PRO A 148 -17.45 15.04 7.98
N ARG A 149 -18.67 14.63 8.34
CA ARG A 149 -18.91 13.44 9.16
C ARG A 149 -19.30 12.28 8.25
N TRP A 150 -18.90 11.07 8.61
CA TRP A 150 -19.29 9.88 7.84
C TRP A 150 -20.80 9.71 7.75
N SER A 151 -21.54 10.04 8.81
CA SER A 151 -23.00 10.02 8.78
C SER A 151 -23.62 11.01 7.77
N GLN A 152 -23.01 12.20 7.59
CA GLN A 152 -23.47 13.18 6.60
C GLN A 152 -23.20 12.69 5.17
N ILE A 153 -22.03 12.07 4.95
CA ILE A 153 -21.66 11.47 3.65
C ILE A 153 -22.63 10.32 3.33
N ALA A 154 -22.87 9.43 4.30
CA ALA A 154 -23.82 8.32 4.15
C ALA A 154 -25.26 8.76 3.85
N ALA A 155 -25.66 9.92 4.38
CA ALA A 155 -26.97 10.52 4.12
C ALA A 155 -27.05 11.31 2.78
N GLY A 156 -25.99 11.36 1.99
CA GLY A 156 -25.93 12.08 0.70
C GLY A 156 -25.84 13.60 0.81
N ALA A 157 -25.53 14.13 1.99
CA ALA A 157 -25.47 15.58 2.21
C ALA A 157 -24.39 16.27 1.36
N LEU A 158 -23.38 15.53 0.89
CA LEU A 158 -22.30 16.04 0.07
C LEU A 158 -22.40 15.64 -1.42
N ASP A 159 -23.46 14.94 -1.84
CA ASP A 159 -23.58 14.42 -3.20
C ASP A 159 -23.40 15.51 -4.24
N LYS A 160 -24.28 16.51 -4.26
CA LYS A 160 -24.29 17.55 -5.29
C LYS A 160 -23.08 18.47 -5.26
N SER A 161 -22.59 18.79 -4.06
CA SER A 161 -21.51 19.78 -3.90
C SER A 161 -20.12 19.19 -4.07
N VAL A 162 -19.93 17.89 -3.78
CA VAL A 162 -18.62 17.24 -3.76
C VAL A 162 -18.62 15.95 -4.59
N ILE A 163 -19.45 14.96 -4.22
CA ILE A 163 -19.32 13.58 -4.72
C ILE A 163 -19.61 13.51 -6.22
N ASP A 164 -20.72 14.11 -6.69
CA ASP A 164 -21.11 14.11 -8.11
C ASP A 164 -20.07 14.82 -8.98
N VAL A 165 -19.49 15.91 -8.47
CA VAL A 165 -18.47 16.68 -9.18
C VAL A 165 -17.21 15.83 -9.39
N GLN A 166 -16.73 15.15 -8.34
CA GLN A 166 -15.52 14.32 -8.45
C GLN A 166 -15.78 13.05 -9.27
N ALA A 167 -16.96 12.44 -9.13
CA ALA A 167 -17.39 11.34 -9.96
C ALA A 167 -17.38 11.70 -11.46
N GLY A 168 -17.88 12.88 -11.80
CA GLY A 168 -17.84 13.39 -13.17
C GLY A 168 -16.41 13.53 -13.73
N ARG A 169 -15.47 14.01 -12.92
CA ARG A 169 -14.04 14.13 -13.30
C ARG A 169 -13.41 12.76 -13.57
N ILE A 170 -13.62 11.81 -12.67
CA ILE A 170 -13.09 10.44 -12.81
C ILE A 170 -13.70 9.76 -14.03
N LYS A 171 -15.02 9.90 -14.25
CA LYS A 171 -15.68 9.39 -15.43
C LYS A 171 -15.09 9.96 -16.73
N ALA A 172 -14.88 11.27 -16.76
CA ALA A 172 -14.31 11.95 -17.93
C ALA A 172 -12.85 11.55 -18.21
N TYR A 173 -12.09 11.19 -17.19
CA TYR A 173 -10.73 10.66 -17.34
C TYR A 173 -10.69 9.35 -18.14
N GLY A 174 -11.66 8.48 -17.95
CA GLY A 174 -11.90 7.28 -18.75
C GLY A 174 -10.89 6.15 -18.58
N LYS A 175 -9.73 6.39 -17.93
CA LYS A 175 -8.74 5.35 -17.66
C LYS A 175 -8.96 4.75 -16.27
N PRO A 176 -8.70 3.44 -16.07
CA PRO A 176 -8.74 2.83 -14.75
C PRO A 176 -7.78 3.51 -13.78
N LEU A 177 -8.23 3.73 -12.55
CA LEU A 177 -7.42 4.25 -11.45
C LEU A 177 -7.85 3.62 -10.12
N PHE A 178 -6.94 3.58 -9.16
CA PHE A 178 -7.25 3.21 -7.78
C PHE A 178 -7.82 4.43 -7.04
N LEU A 179 -8.91 4.23 -6.31
CA LEU A 179 -9.48 5.24 -5.42
C LEU A 179 -9.66 4.65 -4.01
N SER A 180 -9.08 5.32 -3.03
CA SER A 180 -9.28 5.02 -1.62
C SER A 180 -10.08 6.13 -0.96
N PHE A 181 -11.22 5.77 -0.37
CA PHE A 181 -11.98 6.70 0.46
C PHE A 181 -11.50 6.60 1.91
N ASP A 182 -11.05 7.73 2.44
CA ASP A 182 -10.71 7.94 3.85
C ASP A 182 -9.71 6.91 4.39
N LEU A 183 -8.54 6.82 3.75
CA LEU A 183 -7.47 5.90 4.21
C LEU A 183 -7.20 6.05 5.71
N GLU A 184 -6.70 4.99 6.34
CA GLU A 184 -6.39 4.97 7.77
C GLU A 184 -7.56 5.42 8.66
N MET A 185 -8.79 5.08 8.27
CA MET A 185 -10.02 5.41 8.98
C MET A 185 -10.05 4.91 10.43
N ASP A 186 -9.26 3.90 10.73
CA ASP A 186 -9.06 3.38 12.07
C ASP A 186 -8.43 4.40 13.03
N THR A 187 -7.69 5.38 12.53
CA THR A 187 -7.15 6.51 13.31
C THR A 187 -8.17 7.64 13.51
N ARG A 188 -9.30 7.59 12.80
CA ARG A 188 -10.31 8.65 12.79
C ARG A 188 -11.54 8.31 13.60
N THR A 189 -11.66 7.08 14.03
CA THR A 189 -12.71 6.62 14.95
C THR A 189 -12.35 7.01 16.39
N PRO A 190 -13.25 7.62 17.18
CA PRO A 190 -14.62 8.02 16.84
C PRO A 190 -14.73 9.48 16.30
N ALA A 191 -13.63 10.17 16.04
CA ALA A 191 -13.62 11.61 15.73
C ALA A 191 -14.42 11.96 14.46
N SER A 192 -14.37 11.13 13.41
CA SER A 192 -15.12 11.32 12.16
C SER A 192 -16.48 10.59 12.17
N GLY A 193 -16.63 9.60 13.05
CA GLY A 193 -17.83 8.80 13.19
C GLY A 193 -17.55 7.40 13.76
N THR A 194 -18.59 6.56 13.81
CA THR A 194 -18.51 5.16 14.19
C THR A 194 -18.07 4.28 13.01
N PRO A 195 -17.58 3.05 13.24
CA PRO A 195 -17.32 2.10 12.16
C PRO A 195 -18.51 1.86 11.22
N ALA A 196 -19.72 1.77 11.76
CA ALA A 196 -20.93 1.59 10.94
C ALA A 196 -21.20 2.79 10.03
N GLU A 197 -20.99 4.02 10.51
CA GLU A 197 -21.13 5.23 9.71
C GLU A 197 -20.07 5.30 8.61
N TYR A 198 -18.84 4.86 8.89
CA TYR A 198 -17.79 4.75 7.84
C TYR A 198 -18.19 3.77 6.74
N VAL A 199 -18.61 2.57 7.12
CA VAL A 199 -19.07 1.55 6.17
C VAL A 199 -20.22 2.08 5.32
N ALA A 200 -21.20 2.75 5.93
CA ALA A 200 -22.32 3.35 5.23
C ALA A 200 -21.85 4.46 4.25
N ALA A 201 -20.93 5.33 4.68
CA ALA A 201 -20.36 6.38 3.83
C ALA A 201 -19.58 5.82 2.64
N TYR A 202 -18.73 4.80 2.87
CA TYR A 202 -17.98 4.14 1.80
C TYR A 202 -18.92 3.52 0.75
N ARG A 203 -19.91 2.77 1.21
CA ARG A 203 -20.91 2.14 0.33
C ARG A 203 -21.73 3.17 -0.43
N HIS A 204 -22.12 4.26 0.23
CA HIS A 204 -22.85 5.35 -0.42
C HIS A 204 -22.06 5.97 -1.57
N ILE A 205 -20.78 6.31 -1.36
CA ILE A 205 -19.92 6.87 -2.42
C ILE A 205 -19.77 5.87 -3.58
N HIS A 206 -19.47 4.60 -3.26
CA HIS A 206 -19.36 3.55 -4.27
C HIS A 206 -20.63 3.43 -5.13
N ASP A 207 -21.79 3.33 -4.48
CA ASP A 207 -23.07 3.18 -5.17
C ASP A 207 -23.44 4.44 -5.96
N ARG A 208 -23.15 5.63 -5.41
CA ARG A 208 -23.34 6.90 -6.10
C ARG A 208 -22.50 7.02 -7.37
N PHE A 209 -21.25 6.60 -7.33
CA PHE A 209 -20.38 6.52 -8.51
C PHE A 209 -20.96 5.59 -9.57
N ARG A 210 -21.44 4.42 -9.15
CA ARG A 210 -22.10 3.45 -10.04
C ARG A 210 -23.35 4.02 -10.68
N GLU A 211 -24.22 4.70 -9.93
CA GLU A 211 -25.43 5.38 -10.42
C GLU A 211 -25.10 6.44 -11.47
N LEU A 212 -23.99 7.18 -11.28
CA LEU A 212 -23.51 8.18 -12.22
C LEU A 212 -22.79 7.58 -13.43
N GLY A 213 -22.68 6.25 -13.50
CA GLY A 213 -22.03 5.52 -14.59
C GLY A 213 -20.51 5.66 -14.60
N VAL A 214 -19.87 5.80 -13.43
CA VAL A 214 -18.41 5.74 -13.28
C VAL A 214 -18.02 4.27 -13.21
N THR A 215 -17.25 3.79 -14.18
CA THR A 215 -16.86 2.36 -14.30
C THR A 215 -15.36 2.13 -14.29
N ASN A 216 -14.59 3.19 -14.12
CA ASN A 216 -13.13 3.17 -14.21
C ASN A 216 -12.43 3.36 -12.85
N VAL A 217 -13.13 3.09 -11.75
CA VAL A 217 -12.54 3.08 -10.39
C VAL A 217 -12.26 1.63 -9.98
N VAL A 218 -11.06 1.41 -9.46
CA VAL A 218 -10.67 0.22 -8.69
C VAL A 218 -10.68 0.61 -7.22
N TRP A 219 -11.69 0.14 -6.49
CA TRP A 219 -11.94 0.53 -5.12
C TRP A 219 -10.94 -0.09 -4.15
N THR A 220 -10.18 0.75 -3.48
CA THR A 220 -9.10 0.33 -2.59
C THR A 220 -9.40 0.74 -1.15
N TRP A 221 -9.49 -0.22 -0.24
CA TRP A 221 -9.68 0.01 1.19
C TRP A 221 -8.32 -0.04 1.88
N ILE A 222 -7.87 1.09 2.47
CA ILE A 222 -6.52 1.23 3.03
C ILE A 222 -6.59 1.49 4.54
N ILE A 223 -6.00 0.59 5.32
CA ILE A 223 -5.89 0.67 6.79
C ILE A 223 -4.45 1.02 7.20
N THR A 224 -4.26 1.46 8.46
CA THR A 224 -2.90 1.62 9.00
C THR A 224 -2.12 0.31 9.05
N GLY A 225 -2.81 -0.84 9.08
CA GLY A 225 -2.19 -2.13 9.34
C GLY A 225 -1.66 -2.31 10.77
N TYR A 226 -1.86 -1.34 11.67
CA TYR A 226 -1.47 -1.48 13.07
C TYR A 226 -2.37 -2.50 13.78
N THR A 227 -1.84 -3.69 14.06
CA THR A 227 -2.60 -4.81 14.63
C THR A 227 -3.23 -4.51 16.00
N GLY A 228 -2.81 -3.45 16.69
CA GLY A 228 -3.49 -2.94 17.87
C GLY A 228 -4.90 -2.39 17.59
N HIS A 229 -5.22 -2.07 16.33
CA HIS A 229 -6.54 -1.66 15.88
C HIS A 229 -7.36 -2.80 15.23
N SER A 230 -6.95 -4.04 15.39
CA SER A 230 -7.51 -5.20 14.71
C SER A 230 -9.04 -5.34 14.86
N GLU A 231 -9.58 -5.04 16.03
CA GLU A 231 -11.03 -5.08 16.25
C GLU A 231 -11.78 -3.97 15.46
N LEU A 232 -11.13 -2.81 15.28
CA LEU A 232 -11.69 -1.73 14.45
C LEU A 232 -11.70 -2.12 12.98
N PHE A 233 -10.66 -2.79 12.48
CA PHE A 233 -10.57 -3.16 11.06
C PHE A 233 -11.77 -4.00 10.61
N ARG A 234 -12.20 -4.98 11.42
CA ARG A 234 -13.39 -5.79 11.10
C ARG A 234 -14.64 -4.95 10.98
N GLY A 235 -14.83 -4.03 11.93
CA GLY A 235 -16.00 -3.14 11.94
C GLY A 235 -15.98 -2.09 10.84
N LEU A 236 -14.81 -1.78 10.29
CA LEU A 236 -14.58 -0.76 9.25
C LEU A 236 -14.53 -1.35 7.83
N TYR A 237 -14.59 -2.68 7.67
CA TYR A 237 -14.54 -3.30 6.35
C TYR A 237 -15.86 -3.13 5.59
N PRO A 238 -15.88 -2.47 4.42
CA PRO A 238 -17.13 -2.24 3.68
C PRO A 238 -17.78 -3.49 3.10
N GLY A 239 -17.03 -4.58 3.02
CA GLY A 239 -17.47 -5.84 2.44
C GLY A 239 -16.97 -6.08 1.03
N ASP A 240 -16.89 -7.35 0.64
CA ASP A 240 -16.27 -7.81 -0.61
C ASP A 240 -16.87 -7.24 -1.89
N ALA A 241 -18.16 -6.89 -1.86
CA ALA A 241 -18.85 -6.31 -3.01
C ALA A 241 -18.46 -4.86 -3.30
N TYR A 242 -17.82 -4.19 -2.33
CA TYR A 242 -17.47 -2.77 -2.38
C TYR A 242 -15.96 -2.52 -2.45
N VAL A 243 -15.15 -3.53 -2.22
CA VAL A 243 -13.69 -3.43 -2.16
C VAL A 243 -13.07 -4.33 -3.21
N ASP A 244 -12.24 -3.78 -4.10
CA ASP A 244 -11.49 -4.53 -5.09
C ASP A 244 -10.09 -4.91 -4.57
N TRP A 245 -9.42 -3.99 -3.87
CA TRP A 245 -8.10 -4.16 -3.29
C TRP A 245 -8.07 -3.77 -1.82
N ILE A 246 -7.23 -4.44 -1.05
CA ILE A 246 -6.95 -4.06 0.33
C ILE A 246 -5.53 -3.51 0.41
N GLY A 247 -5.40 -2.29 0.91
CA GLY A 247 -4.12 -1.63 1.19
C GLY A 247 -3.84 -1.58 2.68
N TYR A 248 -2.55 -1.57 3.04
CA TYR A 248 -2.13 -1.28 4.39
C TYR A 248 -0.82 -0.50 4.42
N ASN A 249 -0.69 0.36 5.43
CA ASN A 249 0.43 1.27 5.61
C ASN A 249 1.28 0.79 6.78
N GLN A 250 2.55 0.42 6.52
CA GLN A 250 3.45 -0.03 7.56
C GLN A 250 4.86 0.53 7.39
N TYR A 251 5.38 1.08 8.48
CA TYR A 251 6.65 1.76 8.51
C TYR A 251 7.56 1.24 9.63
N ASN A 252 8.85 1.27 9.39
CA ASN A 252 9.81 1.19 10.48
C ASN A 252 10.00 2.59 11.07
N TYR A 253 9.14 2.96 12.01
CA TYR A 253 9.16 4.28 12.67
C TYR A 253 10.37 4.48 13.58
N TYR A 254 10.88 3.41 14.18
CA TYR A 254 12.06 3.41 15.03
C TYR A 254 12.03 4.58 16.05
N ARG A 255 13.00 5.51 15.99
CA ARG A 255 13.12 6.63 16.94
C ARG A 255 11.91 7.56 16.96
N CYS A 256 11.21 7.70 15.84
CA CYS A 256 10.05 8.58 15.76
C CYS A 256 8.96 8.22 16.77
N HIS A 257 8.75 6.94 17.02
CA HIS A 257 7.74 6.45 17.96
C HIS A 257 8.39 5.74 19.16
N LYS A 258 9.68 6.01 19.42
CA LYS A 258 10.46 5.33 20.48
C LYS A 258 10.37 3.79 20.37
N ALA A 259 10.21 3.28 19.17
CA ALA A 259 10.15 1.88 18.86
C ALA A 259 11.55 1.30 18.63
N GLN A 260 11.66 -0.03 18.67
CA GLN A 260 12.88 -0.69 18.23
C GLN A 260 12.96 -0.74 16.71
N TRP A 261 14.19 -0.84 16.18
CA TRP A 261 14.40 -1.06 14.76
C TRP A 261 13.76 -2.37 14.31
N GLN A 262 12.99 -2.31 13.24
CA GLN A 262 12.37 -3.47 12.60
C GLN A 262 12.89 -3.64 11.18
N SER A 263 13.18 -4.87 10.78
CA SER A 263 13.46 -5.20 9.39
C SER A 263 12.21 -5.03 8.53
N PHE A 264 12.37 -4.95 7.21
CA PHE A 264 11.22 -4.86 6.29
C PHE A 264 10.24 -6.02 6.50
N ALA A 265 10.74 -7.25 6.66
CA ALA A 265 9.87 -8.40 6.94
C ALA A 265 9.07 -8.24 8.24
N GLN A 266 9.72 -7.79 9.32
CA GLN A 266 9.05 -7.60 10.62
C GLN A 266 7.95 -6.52 10.55
N THR A 267 8.16 -5.46 9.75
CA THR A 267 7.15 -4.42 9.59
C THR A 267 5.94 -4.89 8.79
N GLN A 268 6.12 -5.78 7.81
CA GLN A 268 5.04 -6.08 6.86
C GLN A 268 4.23 -7.34 7.23
N THR A 269 4.89 -8.36 7.80
CA THR A 269 4.30 -9.71 7.91
C THR A 269 3.09 -9.75 8.83
N ALA A 270 3.15 -9.12 10.00
CA ALA A 270 2.06 -9.22 10.99
C ALA A 270 0.73 -8.66 10.44
N SER A 271 0.77 -7.53 9.74
CA SER A 271 -0.42 -6.92 9.14
C SER A 271 -0.94 -7.74 7.97
N HIS A 272 -0.04 -8.23 7.10
CA HIS A 272 -0.38 -9.12 6.00
C HIS A 272 -1.13 -10.37 6.48
N ASP A 273 -0.54 -11.11 7.42
CA ASP A 273 -1.09 -12.35 7.91
C ASP A 273 -2.45 -12.12 8.58
N TRP A 274 -2.56 -11.06 9.39
CA TRP A 274 -3.82 -10.71 10.02
C TRP A 274 -4.92 -10.41 9.00
N ILE A 275 -4.63 -9.63 7.94
CA ILE A 275 -5.60 -9.32 6.88
C ILE A 275 -6.05 -10.61 6.16
N ARG A 276 -5.10 -11.50 5.84
CA ARG A 276 -5.39 -12.79 5.20
C ARG A 276 -6.29 -13.68 6.03
N GLU A 277 -6.05 -13.74 7.31
CA GLU A 277 -6.80 -14.57 8.25
C GLU A 277 -8.17 -14.01 8.59
N ASN A 278 -8.33 -12.69 8.65
CA ASN A 278 -9.49 -12.07 9.29
C ASN A 278 -10.37 -11.23 8.38
N ILE A 279 -9.85 -10.73 7.25
CA ILE A 279 -10.60 -9.89 6.33
C ILE A 279 -10.85 -10.62 5.01
N SER A 280 -9.80 -11.01 4.30
CA SER A 280 -9.97 -11.70 3.02
C SER A 280 -8.75 -12.52 2.64
N ALA A 281 -8.98 -13.82 2.41
CA ALA A 281 -7.96 -14.73 1.90
C ALA A 281 -7.61 -14.48 0.42
N GLY A 282 -8.51 -13.92 -0.38
CA GLY A 282 -8.38 -13.89 -1.85
C GLY A 282 -8.26 -12.51 -2.50
N LYS A 283 -8.53 -11.40 -1.79
CA LYS A 283 -8.40 -10.06 -2.38
C LYS A 283 -6.93 -9.72 -2.66
N PRO A 284 -6.63 -9.03 -3.78
CA PRO A 284 -5.29 -8.50 -4.01
C PRO A 284 -4.91 -7.50 -2.92
N LEU A 285 -3.67 -7.61 -2.44
CA LEU A 285 -3.13 -6.72 -1.42
C LEU A 285 -2.14 -5.72 -1.99
N MET A 286 -2.06 -4.57 -1.36
CA MET A 286 -1.13 -3.48 -1.66
C MET A 286 -0.42 -3.05 -0.38
N LEU A 287 0.92 -3.03 -0.39
CA LEU A 287 1.66 -2.18 0.53
C LEU A 287 1.46 -0.75 0.06
N SER A 288 0.37 -0.11 0.53
CA SER A 288 -0.03 1.20 0.01
C SER A 288 0.90 2.32 0.45
N GLU A 289 1.55 2.12 1.60
CA GLU A 289 2.65 2.98 2.04
C GLU A 289 3.65 2.15 2.82
N PHE A 290 4.92 2.25 2.45
CA PHE A 290 6.01 1.71 3.25
C PHE A 290 7.22 2.64 3.25
N GLY A 291 7.94 2.66 4.35
CA GLY A 291 9.13 3.46 4.52
C GLY A 291 9.85 3.14 5.82
N THR A 292 11.06 3.66 5.97
CA THR A 292 11.84 3.49 7.19
C THR A 292 12.53 4.79 7.58
N ALA A 293 12.53 5.08 8.88
CA ALA A 293 13.38 6.13 9.43
C ALA A 293 14.86 5.82 9.20
N ASP A 294 15.69 6.85 9.23
CA ASP A 294 17.15 6.69 9.22
C ASP A 294 17.66 6.19 10.61
N GLU A 295 18.77 5.45 10.62
CA GLU A 295 19.50 5.06 11.82
C GLU A 295 20.89 5.74 11.81
N PRO A 296 21.05 6.88 12.47
CA PRO A 296 22.30 7.62 12.42
C PRO A 296 23.52 6.87 12.96
N SER A 297 23.33 5.95 13.92
CA SER A 297 24.43 5.14 14.46
C SER A 297 24.85 3.99 13.54
N LYS A 298 24.00 3.62 12.57
CA LYS A 298 24.26 2.63 11.53
C LYS A 298 23.86 3.15 10.16
N PRO A 299 24.69 3.95 9.49
CA PRO A 299 24.35 4.62 8.23
C PRO A 299 23.87 3.70 7.10
N SER A 300 24.25 2.41 7.11
CA SER A 300 23.80 1.41 6.14
C SER A 300 22.41 0.84 6.42
N ALA A 301 21.85 1.04 7.61
CA ALA A 301 20.64 0.36 8.03
C ALA A 301 19.42 0.63 7.13
N GLN A 302 19.22 1.89 6.70
CA GLN A 302 18.16 2.24 5.78
C GLN A 302 18.36 1.57 4.40
N ALA A 303 19.58 1.54 3.90
CA ALA A 303 19.93 0.89 2.64
C ALA A 303 19.67 -0.64 2.71
N GLU A 304 20.15 -1.30 3.75
CA GLU A 304 19.92 -2.73 4.01
C GLU A 304 18.43 -3.07 4.15
N TRP A 305 17.62 -2.15 4.69
CA TRP A 305 16.18 -2.31 4.82
C TRP A 305 15.49 -2.34 3.45
N TYR A 306 15.85 -1.41 2.55
CA TYR A 306 15.29 -1.37 1.20
C TYR A 306 15.74 -2.55 0.32
N GLU A 307 16.92 -3.12 0.54
CA GLU A 307 17.37 -4.33 -0.18
C GLU A 307 16.49 -5.56 0.10
N GLN A 308 15.78 -5.58 1.22
CA GLN A 308 14.88 -6.70 1.56
C GLN A 308 13.57 -6.69 0.77
N VAL A 309 13.17 -5.52 0.21
CA VAL A 309 11.84 -5.31 -0.38
C VAL A 309 11.45 -6.41 -1.39
N PRO A 310 12.21 -6.70 -2.46
CA PRO A 310 11.76 -7.68 -3.45
C PRO A 310 11.64 -9.07 -2.87
N ARG A 311 12.59 -9.48 -2.02
CA ARG A 311 12.58 -10.80 -1.40
C ARG A 311 11.37 -11.00 -0.47
N VAL A 312 10.98 -9.98 0.26
CA VAL A 312 9.86 -10.05 1.21
C VAL A 312 8.54 -9.96 0.44
N VAL A 313 8.38 -9.00 -0.48
CA VAL A 313 7.14 -8.85 -1.25
C VAL A 313 6.80 -10.13 -2.02
N LYS A 314 7.78 -10.84 -2.58
CA LYS A 314 7.57 -12.15 -3.23
C LYS A 314 6.99 -13.24 -2.32
N ARG A 315 7.17 -13.12 -1.01
CA ARG A 315 6.72 -14.11 0.00
C ARG A 315 5.37 -13.74 0.62
N LEU A 316 4.96 -12.49 0.50
CA LEU A 316 3.66 -12.03 1.00
C LEU A 316 2.59 -12.37 -0.04
N GLU A 317 1.89 -13.48 0.18
CA GLU A 317 0.90 -14.01 -0.76
C GLU A 317 -0.15 -12.96 -1.12
N GLY A 318 -0.37 -12.80 -2.44
CA GLY A 318 -1.34 -11.88 -2.99
C GLY A 318 -0.99 -10.39 -2.84
N VAL A 319 0.23 -10.05 -2.43
CA VAL A 319 0.72 -8.67 -2.54
C VAL A 319 1.14 -8.41 -3.98
N HIS A 320 0.36 -7.58 -4.66
CA HIS A 320 0.51 -7.27 -6.07
C HIS A 320 0.93 -5.82 -6.35
N ALA A 321 1.10 -5.02 -5.31
CA ALA A 321 1.64 -3.66 -5.41
C ALA A 321 2.41 -3.27 -4.14
N ALA A 322 3.47 -2.48 -4.31
CA ALA A 322 4.25 -1.92 -3.21
C ALA A 322 4.62 -0.47 -3.50
N LEU A 323 4.16 0.47 -2.66
CA LEU A 323 4.33 1.90 -2.85
C LEU A 323 5.21 2.50 -1.75
N GLN A 324 6.36 3.02 -2.15
CA GLN A 324 7.27 3.69 -1.23
C GLN A 324 6.77 5.10 -0.88
N TRP A 325 6.72 5.40 0.41
CA TRP A 325 6.35 6.71 0.91
C TRP A 325 7.59 7.55 1.20
N ASN A 326 7.95 8.43 0.24
CA ASN A 326 9.15 9.24 0.31
C ASN A 326 8.84 10.63 0.85
N PHE A 327 8.69 10.73 2.16
CA PHE A 327 8.29 11.98 2.78
C PHE A 327 8.98 12.20 4.13
N ARG A 328 9.32 13.46 4.39
CA ARG A 328 9.72 13.95 5.70
C ARG A 328 8.56 14.72 6.31
N ASP A 329 8.02 14.24 7.39
CA ASP A 329 7.02 14.98 8.15
C ASP A 329 7.64 16.29 8.69
N PRO A 330 7.05 17.46 8.42
CA PRO A 330 7.60 18.76 8.83
C PRO A 330 7.57 19.02 10.35
N GLY A 331 6.88 18.18 11.14
CA GLY A 331 6.85 18.27 12.61
C GLY A 331 8.07 17.65 13.30
N PRO A 332 8.07 17.49 14.63
CA PRO A 332 9.03 16.66 15.37
C PRO A 332 8.86 15.18 15.05
N GLY A 333 8.21 14.92 13.95
CA GLY A 333 7.81 13.62 13.45
C GLY A 333 8.92 12.86 12.74
N CYS A 334 8.49 11.85 12.03
CA CYS A 334 9.35 10.89 11.38
C CYS A 334 9.87 11.40 10.04
N ASP A 335 11.17 11.39 9.86
CA ASP A 335 11.75 11.48 8.54
C ASP A 335 11.83 10.06 7.95
N LEU A 336 10.90 9.74 7.05
CA LEU A 336 10.84 8.47 6.34
C LEU A 336 11.36 8.61 4.90
N SER A 337 11.94 9.77 4.57
CA SER A 337 12.52 10.00 3.25
C SER A 337 13.84 9.23 3.09
N LEU A 338 14.22 9.01 1.85
CA LEU A 338 15.51 8.43 1.51
C LEU A 338 16.61 9.47 1.73
N ALA A 339 17.25 9.38 2.91
CA ALA A 339 18.18 10.39 3.40
C ALA A 339 19.56 10.34 2.71
N ARG A 340 20.00 9.15 2.26
CA ARG A 340 21.38 8.89 1.82
C ARG A 340 21.43 8.32 0.41
N ASP A 341 22.56 8.56 -0.29
CA ASP A 341 22.76 8.01 -1.64
C ASP A 341 22.81 6.47 -1.64
N GLU A 342 23.32 5.85 -0.59
CA GLU A 342 23.30 4.39 -0.42
C GLU A 342 21.87 3.86 -0.38
N SER A 343 20.98 4.53 0.34
CA SER A 343 19.55 4.16 0.41
C SER A 343 18.88 4.25 -0.96
N TRP A 344 19.19 5.29 -1.74
CA TRP A 344 18.72 5.41 -3.11
C TRP A 344 19.26 4.32 -4.02
N LYS A 345 20.56 3.97 -3.89
CA LYS A 345 21.19 2.89 -4.66
C LYS A 345 20.53 1.54 -4.34
N SER A 346 20.27 1.29 -3.04
CA SER A 346 19.60 0.05 -2.60
C SER A 346 18.16 -0.02 -3.08
N LEU A 347 17.39 1.07 -2.98
CA LEU A 347 16.05 1.11 -3.56
C LEU A 347 16.08 0.91 -5.08
N ARG A 348 16.99 1.58 -5.80
CA ARG A 348 17.18 1.38 -7.25
C ARG A 348 17.45 -0.07 -7.60
N LYS A 349 18.32 -0.75 -6.84
CA LYS A 349 18.62 -2.18 -7.01
C LYS A 349 17.38 -3.04 -6.74
N ALA A 350 16.66 -2.74 -5.65
CA ALA A 350 15.45 -3.46 -5.29
C ALA A 350 14.35 -3.38 -6.34
N VAL A 351 14.10 -2.18 -6.89
CA VAL A 351 13.04 -1.98 -7.91
C VAL A 351 13.46 -2.41 -9.32
N ALA A 352 14.74 -2.67 -9.54
CA ALA A 352 15.25 -3.30 -10.74
C ALA A 352 15.02 -4.83 -10.76
N ASP A 353 14.60 -5.43 -9.65
CA ASP A 353 14.28 -6.86 -9.59
C ASP A 353 13.20 -7.19 -10.63
N PRO A 354 13.37 -8.28 -11.41
CA PRO A 354 12.41 -8.68 -12.44
C PRO A 354 10.96 -8.78 -11.95
N TYR A 355 10.74 -9.09 -10.68
CA TYR A 355 9.42 -9.18 -10.08
C TYR A 355 8.59 -7.89 -10.20
N PHE A 356 9.24 -6.73 -10.15
CA PHE A 356 8.60 -5.42 -10.33
C PHE A 356 8.62 -4.94 -11.80
N ASN A 357 9.12 -5.74 -12.74
CA ASN A 357 9.31 -5.34 -14.13
C ASN A 357 8.67 -6.31 -15.13
N GLN A 358 7.75 -7.16 -14.69
CA GLN A 358 7.10 -8.16 -15.54
C GLN A 358 5.90 -7.60 -16.33
N VAL A 359 5.37 -6.47 -15.90
CA VAL A 359 4.24 -5.78 -16.56
C VAL A 359 4.57 -4.30 -16.63
N GLY A 360 4.45 -3.70 -17.80
CA GLY A 360 4.61 -2.26 -17.96
C GLY A 360 3.27 -1.53 -17.77
N PRO A 361 3.24 -0.31 -17.20
CA PRO A 361 2.04 0.50 -17.13
C PRO A 361 1.60 0.85 -18.56
N GLY A 362 0.51 0.27 -19.03
CA GLY A 362 -0.04 0.49 -20.37
C GLY A 362 0.15 -0.67 -21.36
N SER A 363 0.56 -1.84 -20.89
CA SER A 363 0.56 -3.09 -21.67
C SER A 363 -0.82 -3.76 -21.73
#